data_954db49758420900094a929df1945f11
#
_entry.id   954db49758420900094a929df1945f11
#
_cell.length_a   1.000
_cell.length_b   1.000
_cell.length_c   1.000
_cell.angle_alpha   90.00
_cell.angle_beta   90.00
_cell.angle_gamma   90.00
#
_symmetry.space_group_name_H-M   'P 1'
#
loop_
_entity.id
_entity.type
_entity.pdbx_description
1 polymer ?
#
loop_
_entity_poly.entity_id
_entity_poly.type
_entity_poly.pdbx_seq_one_letter_code
_entity_poly.pdbx_strand_id
1 'polypeptide(L)'
;MKNARNLLAALLLFFSFHAGAQNTAKPINFIIPFSAGSASDVITRILFEQVTTNTGQRFVFDNKPAAGGNIGTAAIARAEPDGYTIGTSTSGPLAINKILYPDLSYDPEKDFQPIALIAILPNVVVASTTLNINTLAELNDYLRKNPDVAYGSVGNGSSQHLAGAYYEQLLGVKMTHIPYRVTANLVTDLVAGRAPVSFQLLPNVIGQIKAGNVKPLAVASNKRLAALPNVPTAAEAGVKGYESAAWFAIVAPKGTPKAVVDRLNKDIVKASADPNVRARFTELGAEPQASSPEELQRYINSEIKKWTEIIKKGGITLEKS
;
A
#
# COMPACT_ATOMS: atom_id res chain seq x y z
N MET A 1 12.56 16.09 66.92
CA MET A 1 12.03 15.01 66.08
C MET A 1 10.92 15.47 65.09
N LYS A 2 10.68 16.76 64.88
CA LYS A 2 9.65 17.26 63.93
C LYS A 2 10.22 17.66 62.55
N ASN A 3 11.54 17.81 62.39
CA ASN A 3 12.16 18.32 61.18
C ASN A 3 12.57 17.20 60.17
N ALA A 4 12.59 15.94 60.57
CA ALA A 4 12.95 14.82 59.66
C ALA A 4 11.76 14.32 58.81
N ARG A 5 10.52 14.60 59.24
CA ARG A 5 9.29 14.17 58.54
C ARG A 5 8.95 15.04 57.33
N ASN A 6 9.40 16.27 57.31
CA ASN A 6 9.13 17.21 56.22
C ASN A 6 10.15 17.11 55.07
N LEU A 7 11.37 16.54 55.31
CA LEU A 7 12.32 16.28 54.24
C LEU A 7 11.97 15.04 53.37
N LEU A 8 11.26 14.05 53.96
CA LEU A 8 10.86 12.85 53.20
C LEU A 8 9.66 13.13 52.29
N ALA A 9 8.80 14.09 52.63
CA ALA A 9 7.65 14.49 51.79
C ALA A 9 8.04 15.33 50.58
N ALA A 10 9.21 16.03 50.64
CA ALA A 10 9.70 16.83 49.53
C ALA A 10 10.44 15.99 48.44
N LEU A 11 10.92 14.80 48.78
CA LEU A 11 11.63 13.92 47.83
C LEU A 11 10.68 13.07 46.94
N LEU A 12 9.39 13.01 47.28
CA LEU A 12 8.42 12.21 46.52
C LEU A 12 7.69 12.98 45.40
N LEU A 13 7.95 14.26 45.22
CA LEU A 13 7.30 15.12 44.23
C LEU A 13 8.11 15.34 42.93
N PHE A 14 9.26 14.72 42.75
CA PHE A 14 10.08 14.85 41.55
C PHE A 14 10.08 13.64 40.63
N PHE A 15 9.19 12.68 40.80
CA PHE A 15 8.85 11.77 39.70
C PHE A 15 7.82 12.44 38.79
N SER A 16 8.19 13.57 38.22
CA SER A 16 7.48 14.12 37.06
C SER A 16 7.57 13.09 35.95
N PHE A 17 6.45 12.47 35.63
CA PHE A 17 6.27 11.76 34.37
C PHE A 17 6.76 12.68 33.26
N HIS A 18 7.97 12.48 32.80
CA HIS A 18 8.36 12.95 31.48
C HIS A 18 7.57 12.10 30.49
N ALA A 19 6.30 12.49 30.22
CA ALA A 19 5.65 12.15 29.00
C ALA A 19 6.56 12.70 27.91
N GLY A 20 7.40 11.84 27.33
CA GLY A 20 8.41 12.23 26.37
C GLY A 20 7.73 12.84 25.15
N ALA A 21 7.58 14.17 25.16
CA ALA A 21 7.23 14.91 23.96
C ALA A 21 8.31 14.58 22.94
N GLN A 22 7.94 13.86 21.89
CA GLN A 22 8.85 13.50 20.81
C GLN A 22 9.50 14.79 20.29
N ASN A 23 10.82 14.85 20.34
CA ASN A 23 11.58 16.01 19.89
C ASN A 23 11.49 16.11 18.35
N THR A 24 10.75 17.09 17.82
CA THR A 24 10.61 17.30 16.37
C THR A 24 11.94 17.64 15.67
N ALA A 25 12.97 18.02 16.40
CA ALA A 25 14.30 18.21 15.85
C ALA A 25 14.97 16.90 15.40
N LYS A 26 14.63 15.74 16.02
CA LYS A 26 15.13 14.43 15.60
C LYS A 26 14.32 13.93 14.43
N PRO A 27 14.94 13.59 13.28
CA PRO A 27 14.21 13.02 12.14
C PRO A 27 13.57 11.68 12.49
N ILE A 28 12.40 11.42 11.90
CA ILE A 28 11.75 10.11 11.97
C ILE A 28 12.25 9.28 10.79
N ASN A 29 12.73 8.07 11.04
CA ASN A 29 13.03 7.07 10.02
C ASN A 29 11.69 6.53 9.47
N PHE A 30 11.51 6.64 8.16
CA PHE A 30 10.27 6.27 7.50
C PHE A 30 10.51 5.12 6.53
N ILE A 31 10.07 3.91 6.88
CA ILE A 31 10.26 2.72 6.05
C ILE A 31 9.14 2.64 5.00
N ILE A 32 9.53 2.42 3.73
CA ILE A 32 8.62 2.18 2.61
C ILE A 32 8.93 0.78 2.05
N PRO A 33 7.94 -0.14 1.98
CA PRO A 33 8.19 -1.56 1.70
C PRO A 33 8.36 -1.89 0.21
N PHE A 34 8.39 -0.87 -0.66
CA PHE A 34 8.58 -1.01 -2.11
C PHE A 34 9.66 -0.06 -2.61
N SER A 35 10.08 -0.25 -3.88
CA SER A 35 11.15 0.55 -4.48
C SER A 35 10.79 2.03 -4.57
N ALA A 36 11.80 2.88 -4.58
CA ALA A 36 11.64 4.29 -4.89
C ALA A 36 10.92 4.48 -6.23
N GLY A 37 10.04 5.47 -6.31
CA GLY A 37 9.19 5.73 -7.48
C GLY A 37 8.00 4.78 -7.64
N SER A 38 7.81 3.79 -6.74
CA SER A 38 6.58 2.99 -6.70
C SER A 38 5.38 3.81 -6.21
N ALA A 39 4.16 3.30 -6.45
CA ALA A 39 2.94 3.96 -6.01
C ALA A 39 2.95 4.28 -4.50
N SER A 40 3.41 3.33 -3.66
CA SER A 40 3.50 3.56 -2.21
C SER A 40 4.53 4.63 -1.85
N ASP A 41 5.67 4.68 -2.53
CA ASP A 41 6.68 5.70 -2.32
C ASP A 41 6.17 7.10 -2.71
N VAL A 42 5.58 7.22 -3.90
CA VAL A 42 5.05 8.50 -4.41
C VAL A 42 3.93 9.05 -3.53
N ILE A 43 2.93 8.25 -3.20
CA ILE A 43 1.78 8.66 -2.36
C ILE A 43 2.26 9.05 -0.96
N THR A 44 3.16 8.25 -0.36
CA THR A 44 3.72 8.54 0.95
C THR A 44 4.47 9.86 0.97
N ARG A 45 5.35 10.10 -0.01
CA ARG A 45 6.14 11.35 -0.07
C ARG A 45 5.28 12.58 -0.25
N ILE A 46 4.25 12.53 -1.12
CA ILE A 46 3.31 13.64 -1.30
C ILE A 46 2.65 14.02 0.03
N LEU A 47 2.17 13.05 0.80
CA LEU A 47 1.51 13.30 2.07
C LEU A 47 2.48 13.84 3.11
N PHE A 48 3.66 13.22 3.24
CA PHE A 48 4.62 13.57 4.28
C PHE A 48 5.44 14.83 3.97
N GLU A 49 5.51 15.28 2.72
CA GLU A 49 5.92 16.63 2.34
C GLU A 49 4.98 17.67 2.99
N GLN A 50 3.67 17.45 2.92
CA GLN A 50 2.70 18.34 3.56
C GLN A 50 2.73 18.24 5.09
N VAL A 51 2.93 17.04 5.67
CA VAL A 51 3.14 16.88 7.13
C VAL A 51 4.35 17.69 7.58
N THR A 52 5.47 17.60 6.85
CA THR A 52 6.69 18.38 7.14
C THR A 52 6.41 19.89 7.06
N THR A 53 5.72 20.35 6.03
CA THR A 53 5.33 21.76 5.86
C THR A 53 4.50 22.26 7.05
N ASN A 54 3.55 21.44 7.51
CA ASN A 54 2.63 21.82 8.59
C ASN A 54 3.29 21.81 9.99
N THR A 55 4.32 20.99 10.20
CA THR A 55 4.81 20.66 11.55
C THR A 55 6.30 20.95 11.78
N GLY A 56 7.08 21.09 10.71
CA GLY A 56 8.54 21.13 10.78
C GLY A 56 9.21 19.78 11.06
N GLN A 57 8.42 18.69 11.28
CA GLN A 57 8.98 17.36 11.49
C GLN A 57 9.63 16.84 10.21
N ARG A 58 10.90 16.42 10.31
CA ARG A 58 11.65 15.83 9.20
C ARG A 58 11.48 14.32 9.17
N PHE A 59 11.44 13.74 7.95
CA PHE A 59 11.39 12.30 7.71
C PHE A 59 12.56 11.87 6.82
N VAL A 60 13.18 10.75 7.15
CA VAL A 60 14.22 10.10 6.34
C VAL A 60 13.61 8.83 5.77
N PHE A 61 13.38 8.81 4.47
CA PHE A 61 12.73 7.69 3.80
C PHE A 61 13.73 6.59 3.44
N ASP A 62 13.42 5.36 3.86
CA ASP A 62 14.21 4.16 3.64
C ASP A 62 13.36 3.13 2.87
N ASN A 63 13.63 2.96 1.58
CA ASN A 63 12.93 2.01 0.73
C ASN A 63 13.52 0.61 0.88
N LYS A 64 12.72 -0.35 1.37
CA LYS A 64 13.12 -1.76 1.59
C LYS A 64 12.26 -2.73 0.75
N PRO A 65 12.47 -2.77 -0.59
CA PRO A 65 11.68 -3.59 -1.47
C PRO A 65 12.12 -5.06 -1.38
N ALA A 66 11.20 -5.97 -1.12
CA ALA A 66 11.31 -7.41 -1.40
C ALA A 66 10.05 -8.17 -0.96
N ALA A 67 9.85 -9.36 -1.50
CA ALA A 67 8.79 -10.31 -1.13
C ALA A 67 7.40 -9.65 -1.01
N GLY A 68 6.99 -8.90 -2.06
CA GLY A 68 5.69 -8.23 -2.08
C GLY A 68 5.48 -7.20 -0.95
N GLY A 69 6.58 -6.65 -0.39
CA GLY A 69 6.55 -5.69 0.71
C GLY A 69 6.75 -6.29 2.11
N ASN A 70 6.83 -7.62 2.24
CA ASN A 70 6.96 -8.27 3.55
C ASN A 70 8.25 -7.88 4.27
N ILE A 71 9.38 -7.73 3.56
CA ILE A 71 10.67 -7.38 4.18
C ILE A 71 10.62 -5.99 4.81
N GLY A 72 10.13 -5.00 4.09
CA GLY A 72 10.00 -3.64 4.62
C GLY A 72 9.00 -3.57 5.78
N THR A 73 7.87 -4.27 5.67
CA THR A 73 6.85 -4.33 6.73
C THR A 73 7.39 -5.03 7.98
N ALA A 74 8.14 -6.15 7.83
CA ALA A 74 8.82 -6.79 8.96
C ALA A 74 9.84 -5.88 9.64
N ALA A 75 10.54 -5.02 8.86
CA ALA A 75 11.48 -4.06 9.43
C ALA A 75 10.77 -2.99 10.28
N ILE A 76 9.53 -2.59 9.92
CA ILE A 76 8.72 -1.71 10.78
C ILE A 76 8.36 -2.45 12.08
N ALA A 77 7.84 -3.69 11.99
CA ALA A 77 7.42 -4.47 13.16
C ALA A 77 8.54 -4.65 14.21
N ARG A 78 9.79 -4.78 13.74
CA ARG A 78 10.97 -5.04 14.57
C ARG A 78 11.69 -3.80 15.08
N ALA A 79 11.25 -2.62 14.67
CA ALA A 79 11.88 -1.38 15.10
C ALA A 79 11.54 -1.06 16.57
N GLU A 80 12.37 -0.23 17.21
CA GLU A 80 12.09 0.25 18.56
C GLU A 80 10.79 1.06 18.61
N PRO A 81 9.88 0.80 19.58
CA PRO A 81 8.60 1.48 19.68
C PRO A 81 8.69 2.87 20.32
N ASP A 82 9.76 3.60 20.05
CA ASP A 82 10.05 4.93 20.59
C ASP A 82 9.40 6.09 19.80
N GLY A 83 8.76 5.76 18.66
CA GLY A 83 8.13 6.74 17.78
C GLY A 83 9.07 7.42 16.79
N TYR A 84 10.34 7.01 16.71
CA TYR A 84 11.30 7.50 15.73
C TYR A 84 11.49 6.57 14.52
N THR A 85 10.76 5.47 14.47
CA THR A 85 10.60 4.64 13.27
C THR A 85 9.14 4.35 13.04
N ILE A 86 8.65 4.72 11.86
CA ILE A 86 7.30 4.41 11.37
C ILE A 86 7.41 3.96 9.91
N GLY A 87 6.32 3.56 9.30
CA GLY A 87 6.36 3.27 7.88
C GLY A 87 5.00 3.19 7.21
N THR A 88 5.02 3.20 5.90
CA THR A 88 3.89 2.78 5.08
C THR A 88 3.87 1.27 5.01
N SER A 89 2.68 0.67 5.12
CA SER A 89 2.45 -0.70 4.70
C SER A 89 1.16 -0.78 3.88
N THR A 90 0.89 -1.91 3.25
CA THR A 90 -0.16 -2.01 2.23
C THR A 90 -1.02 -3.25 2.43
N SER A 91 -2.10 -3.37 1.64
CA SER A 91 -3.04 -4.48 1.63
C SER A 91 -2.38 -5.87 1.64
N GLY A 92 -1.31 -6.07 0.84
CA GLY A 92 -0.57 -7.32 0.83
C GLY A 92 -0.01 -7.68 2.20
N PRO A 93 0.99 -6.95 2.68
CA PRO A 93 1.64 -7.22 3.96
C PRO A 93 0.73 -7.14 5.19
N LEU A 94 -0.26 -6.25 5.22
CA LEU A 94 -1.12 -6.05 6.41
C LEU A 94 -2.37 -6.94 6.44
N ALA A 95 -2.73 -7.61 5.33
CA ALA A 95 -3.92 -8.46 5.31
C ALA A 95 -3.70 -9.76 4.54
N ILE A 96 -3.32 -9.69 3.28
CA ILE A 96 -3.32 -10.81 2.34
C ILE A 96 -2.24 -11.83 2.71
N ASN A 97 -1.05 -11.36 3.03
CA ASN A 97 0.13 -12.20 3.21
C ASN A 97 0.09 -13.07 4.48
N LYS A 98 -0.72 -12.69 5.47
CA LYS A 98 -1.03 -13.55 6.61
C LYS A 98 -1.66 -14.89 6.18
N ILE A 99 -2.37 -14.90 5.05
CA ILE A 99 -3.07 -16.07 4.55
C ILE A 99 -2.19 -16.86 3.58
N LEU A 100 -1.39 -16.16 2.77
CA LEU A 100 -0.57 -16.75 1.71
C LEU A 100 0.77 -17.32 2.20
N TYR A 101 1.35 -16.72 3.26
CA TYR A 101 2.68 -17.08 3.75
C TYR A 101 2.57 -17.77 5.11
N PRO A 102 2.69 -19.12 5.19
CA PRO A 102 2.68 -19.82 6.46
C PRO A 102 3.77 -19.35 7.44
N ASP A 103 4.94 -18.99 6.88
CA ASP A 103 6.13 -18.57 7.65
C ASP A 103 6.30 -17.04 7.62
N LEU A 104 5.21 -16.27 7.62
CA LEU A 104 5.31 -14.79 7.68
C LEU A 104 6.00 -14.38 8.97
N SER A 105 7.07 -13.58 8.87
CA SER A 105 7.96 -13.24 9.98
C SER A 105 7.41 -12.18 10.94
N TYR A 106 6.14 -11.80 10.80
CA TYR A 106 5.38 -10.87 11.66
C TYR A 106 3.88 -11.22 11.61
N ASP A 107 3.13 -10.79 12.62
CA ASP A 107 1.66 -10.89 12.65
C ASP A 107 1.04 -9.49 12.42
N PRO A 108 0.34 -9.25 11.29
CA PRO A 108 -0.24 -7.93 11.01
C PRO A 108 -1.30 -7.48 12.02
N GLU A 109 -1.89 -8.39 12.81
CA GLU A 109 -2.86 -8.03 13.84
C GLU A 109 -2.22 -7.71 15.21
N LYS A 110 -0.95 -8.13 15.43
CA LYS A 110 -0.31 -8.05 16.76
C LYS A 110 0.91 -7.17 16.82
N ASP A 111 1.70 -7.08 15.73
CA ASP A 111 3.04 -6.51 15.75
C ASP A 111 3.08 -5.03 15.37
N PHE A 112 1.92 -4.44 15.07
CA PHE A 112 1.83 -3.04 14.68
C PHE A 112 0.92 -2.24 15.61
N GLN A 113 1.23 -0.95 15.68
CA GLN A 113 0.34 0.09 16.14
C GLN A 113 -0.18 0.86 14.92
N PRO A 114 -1.47 0.74 14.56
CA PRO A 114 -2.08 1.49 13.47
C PRO A 114 -2.01 3.00 13.73
N ILE A 115 -1.77 3.79 12.67
CA ILE A 115 -1.79 5.26 12.75
C ILE A 115 -2.89 5.82 11.86
N ALA A 116 -2.88 5.58 10.55
CA ALA A 116 -3.92 6.06 9.64
C ALA A 116 -3.95 5.26 8.33
N LEU A 117 -5.14 5.02 7.78
CA LEU A 117 -5.35 4.72 6.36
C LEU A 117 -5.20 6.04 5.59
N ILE A 118 -4.36 6.06 4.55
CA ILE A 118 -4.04 7.30 3.84
C ILE A 118 -4.55 7.33 2.40
N ALA A 119 -4.67 6.18 1.75
CA ALA A 119 -5.15 6.12 0.37
C ALA A 119 -5.68 4.72 0.01
N ILE A 120 -6.64 4.69 -0.93
CA ILE A 120 -7.07 3.50 -1.66
C ILE A 120 -6.81 3.74 -3.14
N LEU A 121 -6.19 2.78 -3.82
CA LEU A 121 -5.84 2.84 -5.24
C LEU A 121 -6.37 1.61 -5.95
N PRO A 122 -7.40 1.74 -6.79
CA PRO A 122 -7.85 0.65 -7.65
C PRO A 122 -6.74 0.19 -8.60
N ASN A 123 -6.70 -1.11 -8.88
CA ASN A 123 -5.85 -1.63 -9.94
C ASN A 123 -6.41 -1.23 -11.31
N VAL A 124 -5.52 -0.94 -12.24
CA VAL A 124 -5.82 -0.68 -13.64
C VAL A 124 -5.30 -1.86 -14.45
N VAL A 125 -6.14 -2.50 -15.23
CA VAL A 125 -5.72 -3.50 -16.20
C VAL A 125 -5.04 -2.80 -17.35
N VAL A 126 -3.78 -3.10 -17.57
CA VAL A 126 -2.95 -2.48 -18.60
C VAL A 126 -2.32 -3.52 -19.51
N ALA A 127 -2.14 -3.18 -20.78
CA ALA A 127 -1.43 -4.00 -21.73
C ALA A 127 -0.32 -3.21 -22.44
N SER A 128 0.73 -3.91 -22.83
CA SER A 128 1.74 -3.40 -23.78
C SER A 128 1.09 -3.09 -25.11
N THR A 129 1.48 -1.99 -25.75
CA THR A 129 1.02 -1.66 -27.11
C THR A 129 1.52 -2.66 -28.16
N THR A 130 2.53 -3.49 -27.83
CA THR A 130 3.00 -4.56 -28.71
C THR A 130 1.95 -5.64 -28.99
N LEU A 131 0.92 -5.76 -28.12
CA LEU A 131 -0.19 -6.72 -28.34
C LEU A 131 -1.25 -6.22 -29.34
N ASN A 132 -1.26 -4.95 -29.71
CA ASN A 132 -2.33 -4.31 -30.52
C ASN A 132 -3.74 -4.50 -29.96
N ILE A 133 -3.86 -4.56 -28.64
CA ILE A 133 -5.13 -4.71 -27.90
C ILE A 133 -5.59 -3.33 -27.43
N ASN A 134 -6.84 -2.98 -27.67
CA ASN A 134 -7.41 -1.67 -27.35
C ASN A 134 -8.54 -1.70 -26.32
N THR A 135 -9.12 -2.87 -26.08
CA THR A 135 -10.25 -3.06 -25.18
C THR A 135 -10.04 -4.24 -24.25
N LEU A 136 -10.75 -4.25 -23.11
CA LEU A 136 -10.71 -5.38 -22.19
C LEU A 136 -11.29 -6.66 -22.83
N ALA A 137 -12.28 -6.53 -23.71
CA ALA A 137 -12.86 -7.66 -24.44
C ALA A 137 -11.81 -8.32 -25.36
N GLU A 138 -11.05 -7.52 -26.10
CA GLU A 138 -9.94 -8.02 -26.92
C GLU A 138 -8.86 -8.73 -26.09
N LEU A 139 -8.53 -8.17 -24.89
CA LEU A 139 -7.60 -8.84 -23.95
C LEU A 139 -8.17 -10.19 -23.50
N ASN A 140 -9.46 -10.26 -23.14
CA ASN A 140 -10.09 -11.51 -22.72
C ASN A 140 -10.03 -12.59 -23.81
N ASP A 141 -10.31 -12.21 -25.05
CA ASP A 141 -10.26 -13.13 -26.20
C ASP A 141 -8.82 -13.57 -26.51
N TYR A 142 -7.86 -12.64 -26.34
CA TYR A 142 -6.44 -12.95 -26.49
C TYR A 142 -5.97 -13.95 -25.44
N LEU A 143 -6.29 -13.74 -24.15
CA LEU A 143 -5.91 -14.63 -23.06
C LEU A 143 -6.51 -16.05 -23.20
N ARG A 144 -7.75 -16.16 -23.67
CA ARG A 144 -8.37 -17.48 -23.94
C ARG A 144 -7.67 -18.26 -25.04
N LYS A 145 -7.10 -17.57 -26.03
CA LYS A 145 -6.40 -18.17 -27.17
C LYS A 145 -4.91 -18.41 -26.90
N ASN A 146 -4.35 -17.70 -25.93
CA ASN A 146 -2.91 -17.74 -25.61
C ASN A 146 -2.75 -18.02 -24.11
N PRO A 147 -2.81 -19.28 -23.68
CA PRO A 147 -2.51 -19.64 -22.30
C PRO A 147 -1.08 -19.26 -21.95
N ASP A 148 -0.82 -19.07 -20.66
CA ASP A 148 0.51 -18.76 -20.09
C ASP A 148 1.11 -17.40 -20.50
N VAL A 149 0.29 -16.45 -21.00
CA VAL A 149 0.72 -15.06 -21.19
C VAL A 149 1.29 -14.50 -19.90
N ALA A 150 2.47 -13.91 -19.97
CA ALA A 150 3.12 -13.35 -18.78
C ALA A 150 2.41 -12.09 -18.28
N TYR A 151 2.24 -11.98 -16.95
CA TYR A 151 1.86 -10.73 -16.30
C TYR A 151 2.81 -10.35 -15.16
N GLY A 152 3.12 -9.07 -15.06
CA GLY A 152 4.06 -8.55 -14.07
C GLY A 152 3.40 -7.98 -12.82
N SER A 153 4.00 -8.21 -11.64
CA SER A 153 3.65 -7.57 -10.38
C SER A 153 4.88 -7.09 -9.61
N VAL A 154 4.68 -6.32 -8.54
CA VAL A 154 5.78 -5.90 -7.63
C VAL A 154 6.10 -6.96 -6.56
N GLY A 155 5.80 -8.23 -6.86
CA GLY A 155 6.15 -9.38 -6.04
C GLY A 155 4.94 -10.18 -5.57
N ASN A 156 5.22 -11.42 -5.15
CA ASN A 156 4.24 -12.35 -4.63
C ASN A 156 3.50 -11.73 -3.41
N GLY A 157 2.16 -11.85 -3.38
CA GLY A 157 1.33 -11.28 -2.32
C GLY A 157 1.08 -9.77 -2.43
N SER A 158 1.59 -9.09 -3.47
CA SER A 158 1.23 -7.71 -3.76
C SER A 158 -0.21 -7.60 -4.30
N SER A 159 -0.82 -6.41 -4.22
CA SER A 159 -2.15 -6.18 -4.81
C SER A 159 -2.20 -6.48 -6.31
N GLN A 160 -1.11 -6.22 -7.04
CA GLN A 160 -1.02 -6.50 -8.47
C GLN A 160 -1.01 -8.01 -8.77
N HIS A 161 -0.29 -8.81 -7.95
CA HIS A 161 -0.32 -10.26 -8.06
C HIS A 161 -1.74 -10.79 -7.84
N LEU A 162 -2.38 -10.38 -6.72
CA LEU A 162 -3.74 -10.85 -6.39
C LEU A 162 -4.78 -10.35 -7.38
N ALA A 163 -4.61 -9.14 -7.94
CA ALA A 163 -5.47 -8.64 -9.00
C ALA A 163 -5.41 -9.54 -10.24
N GLY A 164 -4.21 -9.98 -10.64
CA GLY A 164 -4.02 -10.93 -11.74
C GLY A 164 -4.65 -12.28 -11.44
N ALA A 165 -4.36 -12.89 -10.30
CA ALA A 165 -4.91 -14.18 -9.90
C ALA A 165 -6.45 -14.16 -9.80
N TYR A 166 -7.02 -13.07 -9.29
CA TYR A 166 -8.48 -12.91 -9.23
C TYR A 166 -9.09 -12.73 -10.64
N TYR A 167 -8.38 -12.04 -11.53
CA TYR A 167 -8.79 -11.92 -12.93
C TYR A 167 -8.79 -13.26 -13.64
N GLU A 168 -7.74 -14.07 -13.48
CA GLU A 168 -7.66 -15.45 -13.99
C GLU A 168 -8.84 -16.29 -13.53
N GLN A 169 -9.16 -16.23 -12.24
CA GLN A 169 -10.30 -16.97 -11.67
C GLN A 169 -11.64 -16.58 -12.29
N LEU A 170 -11.89 -15.28 -12.46
CA LEU A 170 -13.16 -14.80 -13.03
C LEU A 170 -13.33 -15.15 -14.50
N LEU A 171 -12.24 -15.18 -15.27
CA LEU A 171 -12.27 -15.48 -16.70
C LEU A 171 -12.09 -16.97 -17.02
N GLY A 172 -11.66 -17.79 -16.06
CA GLY A 172 -11.29 -19.19 -16.30
C GLY A 172 -10.08 -19.34 -17.23
N VAL A 173 -9.13 -18.40 -17.18
CA VAL A 173 -7.87 -18.41 -17.95
C VAL A 173 -6.68 -18.62 -17.03
N LYS A 174 -5.52 -18.93 -17.61
CA LYS A 174 -4.24 -18.96 -16.91
C LYS A 174 -3.25 -18.00 -17.53
N MET A 175 -2.45 -17.36 -16.68
CA MET A 175 -1.33 -16.49 -17.04
C MET A 175 -0.10 -16.91 -16.24
N THR A 176 1.10 -16.56 -16.71
CA THR A 176 2.34 -16.78 -15.98
C THR A 176 2.69 -15.53 -15.18
N HIS A 177 2.71 -15.62 -13.87
CA HIS A 177 3.08 -14.50 -13.01
C HIS A 177 4.60 -14.29 -12.98
N ILE A 178 5.03 -13.04 -13.18
CA ILE A 178 6.45 -12.63 -13.08
C ILE A 178 6.58 -11.59 -11.95
N PRO A 179 7.18 -11.95 -10.80
CA PRO A 179 7.40 -11.02 -9.70
C PRO A 179 8.65 -10.15 -9.92
N TYR A 180 8.51 -8.84 -9.80
CA TYR A 180 9.60 -7.87 -9.89
C TYR A 180 9.88 -7.23 -8.52
N ARG A 181 11.15 -7.18 -8.13
CA ARG A 181 11.58 -6.46 -6.93
C ARG A 181 11.56 -4.95 -7.12
N VAL A 182 11.83 -4.48 -8.33
CA VAL A 182 11.94 -3.05 -8.68
C VAL A 182 10.87 -2.68 -9.69
N THR A 183 10.02 -1.72 -9.34
CA THR A 183 8.88 -1.28 -10.18
C THR A 183 9.33 -0.80 -11.56
N ALA A 184 10.46 -0.11 -11.68
CA ALA A 184 10.98 0.37 -12.95
C ALA A 184 11.28 -0.78 -13.92
N ASN A 185 11.81 -1.91 -13.43
CA ASN A 185 12.10 -3.09 -14.26
C ASN A 185 10.80 -3.71 -14.80
N LEU A 186 9.77 -3.81 -13.93
CA LEU A 186 8.44 -4.26 -14.34
C LEU A 186 7.90 -3.38 -15.48
N VAL A 187 7.95 -2.05 -15.31
CA VAL A 187 7.45 -1.10 -16.31
C VAL A 187 8.23 -1.21 -17.61
N THR A 188 9.55 -1.39 -17.54
CA THR A 188 10.40 -1.62 -18.73
C THR A 188 9.99 -2.88 -19.49
N ASP A 189 9.75 -3.98 -18.78
CA ASP A 189 9.34 -5.26 -19.37
C ASP A 189 7.90 -5.24 -19.89
N LEU A 190 7.00 -4.50 -19.23
CA LEU A 190 5.65 -4.25 -19.74
C LEU A 190 5.69 -3.47 -21.07
N VAL A 191 6.43 -2.38 -21.14
CA VAL A 191 6.58 -1.58 -22.37
C VAL A 191 7.22 -2.41 -23.50
N ALA A 192 8.23 -3.21 -23.17
CA ALA A 192 8.91 -4.07 -24.15
C ALA A 192 8.12 -5.33 -24.57
N GLY A 193 6.97 -5.60 -23.96
CA GLY A 193 6.15 -6.77 -24.25
C GLY A 193 6.68 -8.09 -23.69
N ARG A 194 7.66 -8.09 -22.78
CA ARG A 194 8.16 -9.29 -22.09
C ARG A 194 7.20 -9.79 -20.99
N ALA A 195 6.53 -8.87 -20.31
CA ALA A 195 5.38 -9.12 -19.45
C ALA A 195 4.24 -8.23 -19.94
N PRO A 196 3.56 -8.61 -21.06
CA PRO A 196 2.75 -7.68 -21.84
C PRO A 196 1.43 -7.31 -21.18
N VAL A 197 1.05 -7.95 -20.09
CA VAL A 197 -0.14 -7.66 -19.31
C VAL A 197 0.27 -7.32 -17.88
N SER A 198 -0.46 -6.40 -17.24
CA SER A 198 -0.25 -6.13 -15.82
C SER A 198 -1.50 -5.49 -15.19
N PHE A 199 -1.60 -5.60 -13.85
CA PHE A 199 -2.70 -5.08 -13.04
C PHE A 199 -2.14 -4.00 -12.13
N GLN A 200 -1.89 -2.82 -12.69
CA GLN A 200 -1.05 -1.80 -12.06
C GLN A 200 -1.82 -0.79 -11.23
N LEU A 201 -1.14 -0.22 -10.23
CA LEU A 201 -1.55 1.02 -9.62
C LEU A 201 -1.14 2.18 -10.54
N LEU A 202 -2.03 3.14 -10.76
CA LEU A 202 -1.83 4.18 -11.75
C LEU A 202 -0.51 4.96 -11.61
N PRO A 203 0.00 5.30 -10.40
CA PRO A 203 1.28 6.01 -10.27
C PRO A 203 2.46 5.28 -10.91
N ASN A 204 2.43 3.94 -10.97
CA ASN A 204 3.51 3.16 -11.56
C ASN A 204 3.60 3.30 -13.08
N VAL A 205 2.48 3.56 -13.75
CA VAL A 205 2.36 3.47 -15.23
C VAL A 205 1.80 4.72 -15.90
N ILE A 206 1.36 5.74 -15.14
CA ILE A 206 0.72 6.95 -15.70
C ILE A 206 1.62 7.65 -16.75
N GLY A 207 2.93 7.69 -16.52
CA GLY A 207 3.89 8.26 -17.47
C GLY A 207 3.90 7.51 -18.79
N GLN A 208 3.88 6.18 -18.76
CA GLN A 208 3.86 5.33 -19.96
C GLN A 208 2.52 5.33 -20.68
N ILE A 209 1.42 5.47 -19.93
CA ILE A 209 0.09 5.67 -20.51
C ILE A 209 0.03 7.00 -21.26
N LYS A 210 0.50 8.09 -20.66
CA LYS A 210 0.55 9.43 -21.31
C LYS A 210 1.48 9.45 -22.53
N ALA A 211 2.57 8.68 -22.49
CA ALA A 211 3.50 8.52 -23.62
C ALA A 211 2.98 7.57 -24.73
N GLY A 212 1.83 6.88 -24.49
CA GLY A 212 1.27 5.96 -25.46
C GLY A 212 1.99 4.61 -25.56
N ASN A 213 2.87 4.27 -24.61
CA ASN A 213 3.63 3.02 -24.60
C ASN A 213 2.88 1.87 -23.92
N VAL A 214 1.89 2.20 -23.07
CA VAL A 214 1.06 1.25 -22.35
C VAL A 214 -0.40 1.67 -22.50
N LYS A 215 -1.27 0.70 -22.77
CA LYS A 215 -2.71 0.91 -22.95
C LYS A 215 -3.47 0.58 -21.66
N PRO A 216 -4.18 1.51 -21.04
CA PRO A 216 -5.12 1.21 -19.97
C PRO A 216 -6.41 0.68 -20.57
N LEU A 217 -6.87 -0.50 -20.11
CA LEU A 217 -8.02 -1.21 -20.68
C LEU A 217 -9.25 -1.12 -19.79
N ALA A 218 -9.07 -1.19 -18.47
CA ALA A 218 -10.16 -1.04 -17.50
C ALA A 218 -9.64 -0.71 -16.10
N VAL A 219 -10.52 -0.13 -15.28
CA VAL A 219 -10.28 0.10 -13.85
C VAL A 219 -11.02 -0.96 -13.04
N ALA A 220 -10.35 -1.60 -12.09
CA ALA A 220 -10.92 -2.63 -11.21
C ALA A 220 -11.67 -2.01 -10.02
N SER A 221 -12.67 -1.19 -10.30
CA SER A 221 -13.52 -0.52 -9.30
C SER A 221 -14.94 -0.30 -9.83
N ASN A 222 -15.84 0.11 -8.94
CA ASN A 222 -17.24 0.41 -9.28
C ASN A 222 -17.43 1.80 -9.94
N LYS A 223 -16.39 2.61 -10.01
CA LYS A 223 -16.38 3.94 -10.67
C LYS A 223 -15.10 4.13 -11.48
N ARG A 224 -15.18 4.93 -12.55
CA ARG A 224 -14.00 5.34 -13.32
C ARG A 224 -13.10 6.23 -12.48
N LEU A 225 -11.79 6.23 -12.79
CA LEU A 225 -10.84 7.17 -12.19
C LEU A 225 -10.95 8.54 -12.85
N ALA A 226 -10.97 9.60 -12.06
CA ALA A 226 -10.93 10.98 -12.57
C ALA A 226 -9.66 11.24 -13.42
N ALA A 227 -8.54 10.60 -13.10
CA ALA A 227 -7.31 10.66 -13.87
C ALA A 227 -7.39 9.93 -15.23
N LEU A 228 -8.37 9.03 -15.42
CA LEU A 228 -8.58 8.23 -16.63
C LEU A 228 -10.07 8.19 -17.01
N PRO A 229 -10.72 9.34 -17.31
CA PRO A 229 -12.18 9.42 -17.46
C PRO A 229 -12.72 8.60 -18.64
N ASN A 230 -11.87 8.35 -19.65
CA ASN A 230 -12.23 7.58 -20.85
C ASN A 230 -11.97 6.08 -20.70
N VAL A 231 -11.34 5.62 -19.60
CA VAL A 231 -11.10 4.21 -19.34
C VAL A 231 -12.29 3.66 -18.57
N PRO A 232 -12.97 2.63 -19.09
CA PRO A 232 -14.14 2.06 -18.42
C PRO A 232 -13.77 1.34 -17.13
N THR A 233 -14.74 1.13 -16.25
CA THR A 233 -14.61 0.12 -15.19
C THR A 233 -14.59 -1.28 -15.81
N ALA A 234 -14.06 -2.26 -15.09
CA ALA A 234 -14.09 -3.65 -15.56
C ALA A 234 -15.54 -4.15 -15.77
N ALA A 235 -16.48 -3.72 -14.90
CA ALA A 235 -17.90 -4.04 -15.03
C ALA A 235 -18.51 -3.44 -16.30
N GLU A 236 -18.23 -2.16 -16.62
CA GLU A 236 -18.65 -1.52 -17.90
C GLU A 236 -18.06 -2.23 -19.11
N ALA A 237 -16.85 -2.78 -18.98
CA ALA A 237 -16.14 -3.53 -20.02
C ALA A 237 -16.49 -5.04 -20.06
N GLY A 238 -17.52 -5.47 -19.31
CA GLY A 238 -18.07 -6.83 -19.38
C GLY A 238 -17.52 -7.82 -18.35
N VAL A 239 -16.58 -7.45 -17.49
CA VAL A 239 -16.05 -8.30 -16.41
C VAL A 239 -16.70 -7.89 -15.08
N LYS A 240 -17.91 -8.36 -14.86
CA LYS A 240 -18.68 -8.07 -13.64
C LYS A 240 -18.03 -8.69 -12.41
N GLY A 241 -18.06 -7.96 -11.29
CA GLY A 241 -17.52 -8.42 -10.00
C GLY A 241 -16.00 -8.31 -9.87
N TYR A 242 -15.30 -7.87 -10.90
CA TYR A 242 -13.86 -7.64 -10.80
C TYR A 242 -13.57 -6.29 -10.14
N GLU A 243 -13.38 -6.33 -8.83
CA GLU A 243 -12.94 -5.18 -8.01
C GLU A 243 -11.68 -5.55 -7.24
N SER A 244 -10.62 -4.79 -7.45
CA SER A 244 -9.32 -4.98 -6.81
C SER A 244 -8.63 -3.63 -6.58
N ALA A 245 -8.15 -3.42 -5.37
CA ALA A 245 -7.44 -2.21 -4.99
C ALA A 245 -6.31 -2.52 -4.01
N ALA A 246 -5.25 -1.72 -4.07
CA ALA A 246 -4.34 -1.56 -2.95
C ALA A 246 -4.86 -0.49 -2.01
N TRP A 247 -4.58 -0.64 -0.73
CA TRP A 247 -4.73 0.43 0.24
C TRP A 247 -3.42 0.62 1.00
N PHE A 248 -3.15 1.86 1.38
CA PHE A 248 -1.92 2.28 2.04
C PHE A 248 -2.22 2.81 3.42
N ALA A 249 -1.49 2.29 4.40
CA ALA A 249 -1.64 2.65 5.79
C ALA A 249 -0.30 3.04 6.39
N ILE A 250 -0.34 3.96 7.34
CA ILE A 250 0.79 4.30 8.18
C ILE A 250 0.68 3.51 9.46
N VAL A 251 1.76 2.82 9.80
CA VAL A 251 1.86 1.99 11.00
C VAL A 251 3.18 2.26 11.73
N ALA A 252 3.18 2.00 13.02
CA ALA A 252 4.36 2.00 13.87
C ALA A 252 4.57 0.59 14.47
N PRO A 253 5.73 0.30 15.09
CA PRO A 253 5.92 -0.91 15.88
C PRO A 253 4.92 -0.99 17.03
N LYS A 254 4.51 -2.20 17.40
CA LYS A 254 3.65 -2.42 18.57
C LYS A 254 4.30 -1.88 19.83
N GLY A 255 3.51 -1.19 20.66
CA GLY A 255 4.00 -0.57 21.90
C GLY A 255 4.45 0.89 21.74
N THR A 256 4.40 1.46 20.53
CA THR A 256 4.62 2.91 20.34
C THR A 256 3.66 3.70 21.21
N PRO A 257 4.14 4.69 21.99
CA PRO A 257 3.32 5.42 22.95
C PRO A 257 2.09 6.06 22.29
N LYS A 258 0.94 5.95 22.95
CA LYS A 258 -0.34 6.48 22.43
C LYS A 258 -0.26 7.96 22.07
N ALA A 259 0.43 8.77 22.89
CA ALA A 259 0.59 10.20 22.61
C ALA A 259 1.32 10.48 21.27
N VAL A 260 2.28 9.62 20.91
CA VAL A 260 2.99 9.70 19.61
C VAL A 260 2.06 9.32 18.47
N VAL A 261 1.30 8.23 18.63
CA VAL A 261 0.32 7.76 17.63
C VAL A 261 -0.75 8.83 17.38
N ASP A 262 -1.34 9.39 18.45
CA ASP A 262 -2.39 10.41 18.35
C ASP A 262 -1.87 11.67 17.65
N ARG A 263 -0.65 12.10 17.98
CA ARG A 263 -0.01 13.25 17.34
C ARG A 263 0.21 13.00 15.84
N LEU A 264 0.82 11.87 15.49
CA LEU A 264 1.07 11.51 14.09
C LEU A 264 -0.24 11.37 13.29
N ASN A 265 -1.25 10.74 13.88
CA ASN A 265 -2.58 10.65 13.26
C ASN A 265 -3.15 12.03 12.97
N LYS A 266 -3.16 12.93 13.97
CA LYS A 266 -3.65 14.31 13.80
C LYS A 266 -2.93 15.06 12.69
N ASP A 267 -1.58 14.92 12.62
CA ASP A 267 -0.76 15.59 11.62
C ASP A 267 -1.05 15.04 10.20
N ILE A 268 -1.22 13.72 10.08
CA ILE A 268 -1.57 13.03 8.83
C ILE A 268 -2.97 13.42 8.37
N VAL A 269 -3.96 13.39 9.25
CA VAL A 269 -5.35 13.76 8.94
C VAL A 269 -5.41 15.21 8.44
N LYS A 270 -4.69 16.13 9.12
CA LYS A 270 -4.60 17.53 8.68
C LYS A 270 -3.95 17.65 7.30
N ALA A 271 -2.87 16.94 7.04
CA ALA A 271 -2.19 16.96 5.74
C ALA A 271 -3.06 16.34 4.62
N SER A 272 -3.78 15.24 4.91
CA SER A 272 -4.70 14.59 3.96
C SER A 272 -5.88 15.47 3.56
N ALA A 273 -6.25 16.45 4.39
CA ALA A 273 -7.31 17.41 4.09
C ALA A 273 -6.85 18.56 3.19
N ASP A 274 -5.53 18.73 2.99
CA ASP A 274 -4.97 19.79 2.16
C ASP A 274 -5.43 19.63 0.69
N PRO A 275 -5.97 20.71 0.06
CA PRO A 275 -6.46 20.65 -1.32
C PRO A 275 -5.41 20.20 -2.34
N ASN A 276 -4.13 20.59 -2.18
CA ASN A 276 -3.06 20.22 -3.09
C ASN A 276 -2.72 18.73 -2.96
N VAL A 277 -2.69 18.19 -1.73
CA VAL A 277 -2.51 16.75 -1.49
C VAL A 277 -3.65 15.96 -2.14
N ARG A 278 -4.89 16.40 -1.94
CA ARG A 278 -6.07 15.74 -2.53
C ARG A 278 -6.04 15.79 -4.05
N ALA A 279 -5.69 16.94 -4.65
CA ALA A 279 -5.56 17.09 -6.10
C ALA A 279 -4.48 16.13 -6.66
N ARG A 280 -3.28 16.14 -6.08
CA ARG A 280 -2.17 15.24 -6.48
C ARG A 280 -2.54 13.77 -6.35
N PHE A 281 -3.26 13.39 -5.28
CA PHE A 281 -3.74 12.00 -5.11
C PHE A 281 -4.74 11.64 -6.22
N THR A 282 -5.71 12.51 -6.50
CA THR A 282 -6.71 12.30 -7.55
C THR A 282 -6.07 12.14 -8.93
N GLU A 283 -5.08 12.98 -9.27
CA GLU A 283 -4.30 12.88 -10.52
C GLU A 283 -3.55 11.55 -10.65
N LEU A 284 -3.22 10.92 -9.54
CA LEU A 284 -2.56 9.62 -9.46
C LEU A 284 -3.56 8.47 -9.30
N GLY A 285 -4.87 8.72 -9.40
CA GLY A 285 -5.91 7.70 -9.25
C GLY A 285 -6.05 7.17 -7.83
N ALA A 286 -5.52 7.89 -6.85
CA ALA A 286 -5.66 7.55 -5.44
C ALA A 286 -6.90 8.25 -4.85
N GLU A 287 -7.68 7.50 -4.07
CA GLU A 287 -8.75 8.04 -3.25
C GLU A 287 -8.19 8.39 -1.87
N PRO A 288 -8.10 9.69 -1.52
CA PRO A 288 -7.56 10.11 -0.23
C PRO A 288 -8.39 9.57 0.93
N GLN A 289 -7.73 9.05 1.93
CA GLN A 289 -8.31 8.57 3.19
C GLN A 289 -7.70 9.34 4.36
N ALA A 290 -8.38 9.32 5.49
CA ALA A 290 -7.93 9.97 6.73
C ALA A 290 -8.61 9.31 7.93
N SER A 291 -8.25 8.04 8.21
CA SER A 291 -8.87 7.28 9.29
C SER A 291 -8.25 7.57 10.66
N SER A 292 -9.00 7.30 11.72
CA SER A 292 -8.43 7.11 13.05
C SER A 292 -7.62 5.80 13.13
N PRO A 293 -6.78 5.63 14.16
CA PRO A 293 -6.08 4.35 14.41
C PRO A 293 -7.04 3.17 14.59
N GLU A 294 -8.16 3.39 15.29
CA GLU A 294 -9.18 2.36 15.54
C GLU A 294 -9.94 1.97 14.26
N GLU A 295 -10.22 2.93 13.40
CA GLU A 295 -10.84 2.68 12.09
C GLU A 295 -9.90 1.88 11.20
N LEU A 296 -8.61 2.22 11.17
CA LEU A 296 -7.60 1.44 10.43
C LEU A 296 -7.53 0.01 10.96
N GLN A 297 -7.53 -0.20 12.28
CA GLN A 297 -7.50 -1.57 12.83
C GLN A 297 -8.72 -2.37 12.40
N ARG A 298 -9.92 -1.78 12.46
CA ARG A 298 -11.15 -2.44 11.99
C ARG A 298 -11.09 -2.75 10.49
N TYR A 299 -10.53 -1.84 9.71
CA TYR A 299 -10.36 -2.01 8.28
C TYR A 299 -9.40 -3.18 7.95
N ILE A 300 -8.24 -3.25 8.61
CA ILE A 300 -7.30 -4.38 8.48
C ILE A 300 -8.00 -5.71 8.78
N ASN A 301 -8.72 -5.80 9.88
CA ASN A 301 -9.42 -7.03 10.28
C ASN A 301 -10.49 -7.45 9.25
N SER A 302 -11.22 -6.48 8.71
CA SER A 302 -12.23 -6.73 7.66
C SER A 302 -11.59 -7.23 6.35
N GLU A 303 -10.46 -6.67 5.96
CA GLU A 303 -9.71 -7.08 4.77
C GLU A 303 -9.09 -8.48 4.93
N ILE A 304 -8.55 -8.80 6.11
CA ILE A 304 -8.09 -10.18 6.40
C ILE A 304 -9.24 -11.18 6.22
N LYS A 305 -10.42 -10.90 6.76
CA LYS A 305 -11.60 -11.77 6.61
C LYS A 305 -11.99 -11.92 5.15
N LYS A 306 -12.14 -10.82 4.42
CA LYS A 306 -12.50 -10.78 3.01
C LYS A 306 -11.52 -11.61 2.15
N TRP A 307 -10.22 -11.36 2.30
CA TRP A 307 -9.22 -12.04 1.51
C TRP A 307 -9.06 -13.51 1.89
N THR A 308 -9.32 -13.88 3.15
CA THR A 308 -9.39 -15.30 3.56
C THR A 308 -10.45 -16.05 2.76
N GLU A 309 -11.63 -15.46 2.57
CA GLU A 309 -12.70 -16.08 1.78
C GLU A 309 -12.34 -16.17 0.29
N ILE A 310 -11.81 -15.11 -0.30
CA ILE A 310 -11.42 -15.05 -1.72
C ILE A 310 -10.32 -16.07 -2.01
N ILE A 311 -9.26 -16.09 -1.22
CA ILE A 311 -8.11 -16.98 -1.40
C ILE A 311 -8.53 -18.45 -1.25
N LYS A 312 -9.31 -18.79 -0.21
CA LYS A 312 -9.80 -20.15 -0.01
C LYS A 312 -10.71 -20.63 -1.13
N LYS A 313 -11.67 -19.80 -1.57
CA LYS A 313 -12.60 -20.16 -2.66
C LYS A 313 -11.87 -20.26 -4.01
N GLY A 314 -10.89 -19.40 -4.24
CA GLY A 314 -10.14 -19.35 -5.49
C GLY A 314 -8.98 -20.33 -5.59
N GLY A 315 -8.63 -21.02 -4.49
CA GLY A 315 -7.45 -21.88 -4.46
C GLY A 315 -6.16 -21.11 -4.78
N ILE A 316 -6.13 -19.79 -4.50
CA ILE A 316 -4.98 -18.93 -4.79
C ILE A 316 -3.84 -19.34 -3.87
N THR A 317 -2.72 -19.74 -4.44
CA THR A 317 -1.51 -20.12 -3.71
C THR A 317 -0.32 -19.32 -4.24
N LEU A 318 0.73 -19.23 -3.44
CA LEU A 318 2.00 -18.75 -3.96
C LEU A 318 2.55 -19.81 -4.90
N GLU A 319 2.99 -19.40 -6.08
CA GLU A 319 3.78 -20.27 -6.93
C GLU A 319 5.05 -20.66 -6.17
N LYS A 320 5.37 -21.96 -6.15
CA LYS A 320 6.64 -22.42 -5.60
C LYS A 320 7.75 -21.91 -6.52
N SER A 321 8.53 -20.96 -6.01
CA SER A 321 9.74 -20.44 -6.64
C SER A 321 10.81 -21.52 -6.76
#